data_de6580bb151e87b255f906987b7013d6
#
_entry.id   de6580bb151e87b255f906987b7013d6
#
_cell.length_a   1.000
_cell.length_b   1.000
_cell.length_c   1.000
_cell.angle_alpha   90.00
_cell.angle_beta   90.00
_cell.angle_gamma   90.00
#
_symmetry.space_group_name_H-M   'P 1'
#
loop_
_entity.id
_entity.type
_entity.pdbx_description
1 polymer ?
#
loop_
_entity_poly.entity_id
_entity_poly.type
_entity_poly.pdbx_seq_one_letter_code
_entity_poly.pdbx_strand_id
1 'polypeptide(L)'
;MASSRPETLRPSDARDSRGGIAPGSAAGAEDWRPNLSWITGHLAIGGSFPAARAGDLARRLNIRAIIDLRVEACDDREEVERHGMSFLHLPTEDHCAVMPAMLDEGVAFVNRHLDRGERVLVHCEHGIGRSATLGIAVLVSRGHAPLEALELAKGGRALVSPSPAQYEAWAAWLAGWKARHAAAWDIPDFDTFKAIAYRHLAADAR
;
A
#
# COMPACT_ATOMS: atom_id res chain seq x y z
N MET A 1 49.84 -41.83 -69.63
CA MET A 1 49.23 -42.86 -68.82
C MET A 1 49.77 -42.72 -67.42
N ALA A 2 49.11 -42.05 -66.52
CA ALA A 2 49.24 -42.18 -65.09
C ALA A 2 48.20 -41.30 -64.42
N SER A 3 47.27 -41.96 -63.84
CA SER A 3 46.13 -41.39 -63.13
C SER A 3 46.62 -40.82 -61.79
N SER A 4 46.39 -39.55 -61.48
CA SER A 4 46.61 -38.95 -60.20
C SER A 4 45.23 -38.65 -59.56
N ARG A 5 45.02 -39.30 -58.44
CA ARG A 5 43.85 -39.08 -57.57
C ARG A 5 43.94 -37.73 -56.89
N PRO A 6 42.87 -36.98 -56.70
CA PRO A 6 42.87 -35.81 -55.83
C PRO A 6 42.62 -36.20 -54.35
N GLU A 7 43.37 -35.56 -53.52
CA GLU A 7 43.45 -35.61 -52.06
C GLU A 7 42.18 -35.01 -51.42
N THR A 8 41.58 -35.76 -50.53
CA THR A 8 40.36 -35.35 -49.78
C THR A 8 40.74 -34.40 -48.65
N LEU A 9 40.32 -33.14 -48.77
CA LEU A 9 40.35 -32.17 -47.70
C LEU A 9 39.30 -32.51 -46.64
N ARG A 10 39.75 -32.63 -45.39
CA ARG A 10 38.87 -32.75 -44.21
C ARG A 10 38.28 -31.40 -43.85
N PRO A 11 36.98 -31.28 -43.48
CA PRO A 11 36.45 -30.06 -43.00
C PRO A 11 36.91 -29.79 -41.54
N SER A 12 37.42 -28.59 -41.32
CA SER A 12 37.82 -28.05 -40.04
C SER A 12 36.62 -27.75 -39.15
N ASP A 13 36.75 -28.11 -37.88
CA ASP A 13 35.82 -27.85 -36.80
C ASP A 13 35.46 -26.38 -36.68
N ALA A 14 34.26 -26.02 -37.10
CA ALA A 14 33.60 -24.76 -36.73
C ALA A 14 32.95 -24.94 -35.35
N ARG A 15 33.62 -24.43 -34.32
CA ARG A 15 33.00 -24.30 -32.98
C ARG A 15 31.90 -23.26 -33.06
N ASP A 16 30.66 -23.72 -33.00
CA ASP A 16 29.46 -22.92 -32.79
C ASP A 16 29.40 -22.42 -31.33
N SER A 17 29.89 -21.22 -31.09
CA SER A 17 29.81 -20.52 -29.82
C SER A 17 28.41 -19.84 -29.73
N ARG A 18 27.37 -20.64 -29.58
CA ARG A 18 26.06 -20.13 -29.09
C ARG A 18 26.17 -19.94 -27.61
N GLY A 19 26.54 -18.71 -27.19
CA GLY A 19 26.34 -18.23 -25.86
C GLY A 19 24.87 -18.20 -25.55
N GLY A 20 24.35 -19.28 -24.99
CA GLY A 20 23.04 -19.33 -24.38
C GLY A 20 23.05 -18.36 -23.21
N ILE A 21 22.34 -17.23 -23.34
CA ILE A 21 21.95 -16.41 -22.21
C ILE A 21 21.01 -17.27 -21.40
N ALA A 22 21.51 -17.79 -20.29
CA ALA A 22 20.68 -18.46 -19.29
C ALA A 22 19.60 -17.45 -18.84
N PRO A 23 18.31 -17.82 -18.80
CA PRO A 23 17.29 -16.97 -18.22
C PRO A 23 17.68 -16.71 -16.77
N GLY A 24 17.90 -15.42 -16.44
CA GLY A 24 18.24 -14.99 -15.09
C GLY A 24 17.27 -15.64 -14.09
N SER A 25 17.85 -16.27 -13.08
CA SER A 25 17.13 -17.04 -12.08
C SER A 25 16.01 -16.21 -11.45
N ALA A 26 14.78 -16.69 -11.50
CA ALA A 26 13.60 -16.17 -10.81
C ALA A 26 13.68 -16.35 -9.28
N ALA A 27 14.85 -16.51 -8.70
CA ALA A 27 15.08 -16.79 -7.28
C ALA A 27 14.74 -15.61 -6.34
N GLY A 28 14.44 -14.41 -6.86
CA GLY A 28 14.03 -13.27 -6.02
C GLY A 28 12.53 -13.05 -5.92
N ALA A 29 11.69 -13.82 -6.61
CA ALA A 29 10.24 -13.58 -6.73
C ALA A 29 9.41 -14.25 -5.62
N GLU A 30 9.88 -15.35 -5.05
CA GLU A 30 9.06 -16.15 -4.13
C GLU A 30 9.05 -15.67 -2.68
N ASP A 31 10.03 -14.85 -2.25
CA ASP A 31 10.21 -14.47 -0.84
C ASP A 31 9.86 -13.00 -0.51
N TRP A 32 9.36 -12.22 -1.48
CA TRP A 32 8.94 -10.86 -1.19
C TRP A 32 7.64 -10.83 -0.37
N ARG A 33 7.73 -10.17 0.77
CA ARG A 33 6.58 -9.92 1.65
C ARG A 33 6.24 -8.44 1.64
N PRO A 34 5.01 -8.07 1.27
CA PRO A 34 4.61 -6.67 1.28
C PRO A 34 4.55 -6.12 2.71
N ASN A 35 5.00 -4.88 2.89
CA ASN A 35 4.84 -4.15 4.15
C ASN A 35 3.40 -3.66 4.28
N LEU A 36 2.47 -4.54 4.56
CA LEU A 36 1.07 -4.20 4.82
C LEU A 36 0.49 -5.07 5.93
N SER A 37 -0.57 -4.56 6.53
CA SER A 37 -1.37 -5.29 7.53
C SER A 37 -2.84 -5.17 7.18
N TRP A 38 -3.55 -6.28 7.24
CA TRP A 38 -5.00 -6.30 7.10
C TRP A 38 -5.64 -5.77 8.39
N ILE A 39 -6.40 -4.68 8.27
CA ILE A 39 -7.16 -4.09 9.38
C ILE A 39 -8.53 -4.73 9.45
N THR A 40 -9.11 -5.00 8.28
CA THR A 40 -10.31 -5.83 8.12
C THR A 40 -10.04 -6.89 7.04
N GLY A 41 -11.00 -7.75 6.75
CA GLY A 41 -10.88 -8.71 5.64
C GLY A 41 -10.65 -8.06 4.26
N HIS A 42 -10.94 -6.75 4.11
CA HIS A 42 -10.91 -6.04 2.83
C HIS A 42 -10.11 -4.72 2.84
N LEU A 43 -9.74 -4.20 4.00
CA LEU A 43 -8.94 -2.97 4.13
C LEU A 43 -7.55 -3.29 4.68
N ALA A 44 -6.52 -2.95 3.93
CA ALA A 44 -5.12 -3.01 4.37
C ALA A 44 -4.52 -1.61 4.51
N ILE A 45 -3.67 -1.42 5.52
CA ILE A 45 -2.79 -0.26 5.68
C ILE A 45 -1.35 -0.73 5.49
N GLY A 46 -0.57 0.00 4.69
CA GLY A 46 0.79 -0.41 4.39
C GLY A 46 1.78 0.70 4.10
N GLY A 47 3.04 0.28 3.90
CA GLY A 47 4.11 1.08 3.34
C GLY A 47 4.24 0.90 1.83
N SER A 48 5.22 1.60 1.25
CA SER A 48 5.52 1.56 -0.16
C SER A 48 5.95 0.16 -0.64
N PHE A 49 5.81 -0.07 -1.93
CA PHE A 49 6.21 -1.31 -2.58
C PHE A 49 6.88 -1.02 -3.93
N PRO A 50 7.78 -1.88 -4.41
CA PRO A 50 8.38 -1.73 -5.73
C PRO A 50 7.33 -1.88 -6.85
N ALA A 51 7.35 -1.04 -7.89
CA ALA A 51 6.40 -1.08 -9.01
C ALA A 51 6.28 -2.49 -9.64
N ALA A 52 7.41 -3.20 -9.80
CA ALA A 52 7.43 -4.58 -10.30
C ALA A 52 6.64 -5.59 -9.43
N ARG A 53 6.20 -5.20 -8.23
CA ARG A 53 5.40 -6.03 -7.31
C ARG A 53 3.90 -5.72 -7.33
N ALA A 54 3.46 -4.76 -8.14
CA ALA A 54 2.03 -4.46 -8.31
C ALA A 54 1.23 -5.71 -8.71
N GLY A 55 1.77 -6.51 -9.64
CA GLY A 55 1.15 -7.77 -10.04
C GLY A 55 1.02 -8.81 -8.91
N ASP A 56 1.94 -8.82 -7.95
CA ASP A 56 1.84 -9.71 -6.79
C ASP A 56 0.73 -9.29 -5.83
N LEU A 57 0.55 -7.98 -5.62
CA LEU A 57 -0.58 -7.43 -4.84
C LEU A 57 -1.92 -7.84 -5.45
N ALA A 58 -2.05 -7.71 -6.77
CA ALA A 58 -3.28 -8.08 -7.48
C ALA A 58 -3.56 -9.59 -7.44
N ARG A 59 -2.55 -10.42 -7.74
CA ARG A 59 -2.75 -11.88 -7.90
C ARG A 59 -2.74 -12.64 -6.57
N ARG A 60 -1.78 -12.34 -5.68
CA ARG A 60 -1.59 -13.10 -4.44
C ARG A 60 -2.47 -12.61 -3.30
N LEU A 61 -2.73 -11.29 -3.23
CA LEU A 61 -3.50 -10.67 -2.15
C LEU A 61 -4.91 -10.28 -2.59
N ASN A 62 -5.23 -10.42 -3.86
CA ASN A 62 -6.52 -10.04 -4.45
C ASN A 62 -6.88 -8.55 -4.21
N ILE A 63 -5.86 -7.66 -4.18
CA ILE A 63 -6.08 -6.22 -4.08
C ILE A 63 -6.66 -5.72 -5.42
N ARG A 64 -7.68 -4.86 -5.37
CA ARG A 64 -8.38 -4.29 -6.51
C ARG A 64 -8.32 -2.77 -6.55
N ALA A 65 -7.87 -2.14 -5.47
CA ALA A 65 -7.68 -0.70 -5.44
C ALA A 65 -6.51 -0.33 -4.54
N ILE A 66 -5.78 0.71 -4.93
CA ILE A 66 -4.63 1.25 -4.20
C ILE A 66 -4.79 2.75 -4.06
N ILE A 67 -4.50 3.27 -2.86
CA ILE A 67 -4.32 4.71 -2.61
C ILE A 67 -2.88 4.93 -2.17
N ASP A 68 -2.16 5.80 -2.87
CA ASP A 68 -0.85 6.32 -2.48
C ASP A 68 -0.98 7.73 -1.91
N LEU A 69 -0.49 7.93 -0.66
CA LEU A 69 -0.52 9.24 0.00
C LEU A 69 0.84 9.96 -0.01
N ARG A 70 1.81 9.53 -0.79
CA ARG A 70 3.14 10.16 -0.84
C ARG A 70 3.15 11.34 -1.81
N VAL A 71 3.75 12.45 -1.40
CA VAL A 71 4.12 13.54 -2.31
C VAL A 71 5.53 13.34 -2.86
N GLU A 72 6.41 12.72 -2.08
CA GLU A 72 7.81 12.46 -2.40
C GLU A 72 8.00 11.36 -3.47
N ALA A 73 6.98 10.58 -3.75
CA ALA A 73 6.93 9.53 -4.76
C ALA A 73 5.49 9.29 -5.20
N CYS A 74 5.32 8.58 -6.31
CA CYS A 74 4.01 8.13 -6.76
C CYS A 74 4.17 6.74 -7.38
N ASP A 75 3.25 5.85 -7.08
CA ASP A 75 3.21 4.56 -7.75
C ASP A 75 2.95 4.77 -9.25
N ASP A 76 3.52 3.89 -10.06
CA ASP A 76 3.27 3.88 -11.50
C ASP A 76 1.81 3.48 -11.76
N ARG A 77 0.97 4.47 -12.10
CA ARG A 77 -0.45 4.29 -12.37
C ARG A 77 -0.69 3.27 -13.49
N GLU A 78 0.09 3.33 -14.57
CA GLU A 78 -0.10 2.43 -15.71
C GLU A 78 0.22 0.99 -15.31
N GLU A 79 1.24 0.80 -14.48
CA GLU A 79 1.59 -0.52 -13.94
C GLU A 79 0.49 -1.07 -13.02
N VAL A 80 -0.04 -0.25 -12.13
CA VAL A 80 -1.14 -0.63 -11.22
C VAL A 80 -2.40 -1.00 -12.02
N GLU A 81 -2.81 -0.13 -12.96
CA GLU A 81 -4.01 -0.33 -13.77
C GLU A 81 -3.88 -1.52 -14.75
N ARG A 82 -2.68 -1.80 -15.26
CA ARG A 82 -2.39 -2.99 -16.10
C ARG A 82 -2.70 -4.30 -15.39
N HIS A 83 -2.61 -4.31 -14.08
CA HIS A 83 -2.97 -5.47 -13.25
C HIS A 83 -4.44 -5.47 -12.79
N GLY A 84 -5.28 -4.61 -13.36
CA GLY A 84 -6.72 -4.55 -13.07
C GLY A 84 -7.05 -3.95 -11.72
N MET A 85 -6.18 -3.11 -11.17
CA MET A 85 -6.41 -2.37 -9.94
C MET A 85 -6.73 -0.90 -10.24
N SER A 86 -7.68 -0.32 -9.50
CA SER A 86 -7.92 1.12 -9.50
C SER A 86 -6.87 1.85 -8.68
N PHE A 87 -6.49 3.06 -9.10
CA PHE A 87 -5.46 3.85 -8.44
C PHE A 87 -5.91 5.28 -8.13
N LEU A 88 -5.67 5.72 -6.90
CA LEU A 88 -5.87 7.10 -6.47
C LEU A 88 -4.59 7.62 -5.81
N HIS A 89 -4.13 8.81 -6.21
CA HIS A 89 -3.01 9.50 -5.59
C HIS A 89 -3.49 10.71 -4.82
N LEU A 90 -3.20 10.75 -3.52
CA LEU A 90 -3.54 11.84 -2.59
C LEU A 90 -2.26 12.40 -1.95
N PRO A 91 -1.48 13.20 -2.70
CA PRO A 91 -0.13 13.61 -2.28
C PRO A 91 -0.16 14.44 -0.99
N THR A 92 0.49 13.92 0.04
CA THR A 92 0.61 14.53 1.36
C THR A 92 2.06 14.44 1.83
N GLU A 93 2.64 15.54 2.31
CA GLU A 93 3.97 15.55 2.90
C GLU A 93 4.02 14.68 4.17
N ASP A 94 5.19 14.08 4.42
CA ASP A 94 5.33 13.20 5.58
C ASP A 94 5.17 14.01 6.88
N HIS A 95 4.56 13.39 7.88
CA HIS A 95 4.15 14.02 9.14
C HIS A 95 3.15 15.18 9.02
N CYS A 96 2.81 15.66 7.82
CA CYS A 96 1.85 16.73 7.60
C CYS A 96 0.39 16.22 7.56
N ALA A 97 -0.53 17.16 7.68
CA ALA A 97 -1.96 16.92 7.68
C ALA A 97 -2.44 16.30 6.36
N VAL A 98 -3.18 15.20 6.44
CA VAL A 98 -4.03 14.75 5.31
C VAL A 98 -5.28 15.63 5.33
N MET A 99 -5.38 16.57 4.40
CA MET A 99 -6.45 17.56 4.40
C MET A 99 -7.85 16.94 4.41
N PRO A 100 -8.84 17.53 5.09
CA PRO A 100 -10.18 16.96 5.18
C PRO A 100 -10.84 16.62 3.84
N ALA A 101 -10.60 17.44 2.80
CA ALA A 101 -11.10 17.16 1.45
C ALA A 101 -10.46 15.89 0.85
N MET A 102 -9.16 15.67 1.10
CA MET A 102 -8.47 14.44 0.66
C MET A 102 -8.95 13.22 1.45
N LEU A 103 -9.27 13.38 2.73
CA LEU A 103 -9.90 12.32 3.53
C LEU A 103 -11.28 11.97 2.97
N ASP A 104 -12.12 12.95 2.62
CA ASP A 104 -13.43 12.71 2.00
C ASP A 104 -13.30 11.98 0.65
N GLU A 105 -12.35 12.40 -0.21
CA GLU A 105 -12.07 11.75 -1.49
C GLU A 105 -11.57 10.31 -1.31
N GLY A 106 -10.60 10.10 -0.42
CA GLY A 106 -10.05 8.78 -0.13
C GLY A 106 -11.09 7.84 0.48
N VAL A 107 -11.88 8.32 1.44
CA VAL A 107 -13.00 7.57 2.05
C VAL A 107 -14.02 7.17 0.97
N ALA A 108 -14.42 8.09 0.09
CA ALA A 108 -15.36 7.79 -0.98
C ALA A 108 -14.79 6.77 -1.97
N PHE A 109 -13.50 6.87 -2.33
CA PHE A 109 -12.83 5.91 -3.19
C PHE A 109 -12.80 4.52 -2.56
N VAL A 110 -12.33 4.41 -1.32
CA VAL A 110 -12.23 3.11 -0.61
C VAL A 110 -13.60 2.48 -0.46
N ASN A 111 -14.61 3.24 -0.02
CA ASN A 111 -15.95 2.70 0.20
C ASN A 111 -16.58 2.14 -1.07
N ARG A 112 -16.39 2.79 -2.25
CA ARG A 112 -16.87 2.24 -3.53
C ARG A 112 -16.33 0.84 -3.83
N HIS A 113 -15.09 0.56 -3.45
CA HIS A 113 -14.46 -0.75 -3.63
C HIS A 113 -14.92 -1.75 -2.56
N LEU A 114 -14.96 -1.32 -1.29
CA LEU A 114 -15.43 -2.17 -0.18
C LEU A 114 -16.90 -2.60 -0.38
N ASP A 115 -17.77 -1.73 -0.91
CA ASP A 115 -19.17 -2.05 -1.20
C ASP A 115 -19.35 -3.10 -2.30
N ARG A 116 -18.31 -3.32 -3.11
CA ARG A 116 -18.22 -4.42 -4.10
C ARG A 116 -17.55 -5.68 -3.55
N GLY A 117 -17.19 -5.70 -2.27
CA GLY A 117 -16.43 -6.79 -1.66
C GLY A 117 -14.98 -6.86 -2.12
N GLU A 118 -14.45 -5.79 -2.69
CA GLU A 118 -13.08 -5.71 -3.20
C GLU A 118 -12.09 -5.38 -2.07
N ARG A 119 -10.84 -5.81 -2.23
CA ARG A 119 -9.76 -5.52 -1.28
C ARG A 119 -9.00 -4.26 -1.67
N VAL A 120 -8.75 -3.39 -0.70
CA VAL A 120 -8.11 -2.10 -0.88
C VAL A 120 -6.84 -2.00 -0.03
N LEU A 121 -5.77 -1.47 -0.63
CA LEU A 121 -4.56 -1.06 0.05
C LEU A 121 -4.51 0.47 0.13
N VAL A 122 -4.39 1.00 1.33
CA VAL A 122 -4.06 2.40 1.60
C VAL A 122 -2.63 2.45 2.10
N HIS A 123 -1.74 3.12 1.37
CA HIS A 123 -0.34 3.18 1.75
C HIS A 123 0.27 4.59 1.68
N CYS A 124 1.38 4.74 2.35
CA CYS A 124 2.33 5.84 2.23
C CYS A 124 3.75 5.25 2.21
N GLU A 125 4.79 5.93 2.67
CA GLU A 125 6.13 5.36 2.68
C GLU A 125 6.25 4.21 3.70
N HIS A 126 5.83 4.43 4.95
CA HIS A 126 6.02 3.46 6.03
C HIS A 126 4.73 2.78 6.53
N GLY A 127 3.57 3.29 6.17
CA GLY A 127 2.29 2.76 6.66
C GLY A 127 2.03 3.10 8.13
N ILE A 128 2.50 4.24 8.62
CA ILE A 128 2.48 4.62 10.04
C ILE A 128 1.54 5.80 10.29
N GLY A 129 1.65 6.89 9.51
CA GLY A 129 0.95 8.15 9.73
C GLY A 129 -0.14 8.41 8.68
N ARG A 130 0.24 8.90 7.49
CA ARG A 130 -0.66 9.34 6.42
C ARG A 130 -1.71 8.28 6.03
N SER A 131 -1.26 7.07 5.71
CA SER A 131 -2.14 5.96 5.35
C SER A 131 -2.98 5.47 6.53
N ALA A 132 -2.44 5.53 7.75
CA ALA A 132 -3.19 5.20 8.95
C ALA A 132 -4.32 6.20 9.19
N THR A 133 -4.07 7.51 9.01
CA THR A 133 -5.09 8.56 9.15
C THR A 133 -6.28 8.32 8.23
N LEU A 134 -6.00 8.04 6.94
CA LEU A 134 -7.08 7.71 5.99
C LEU A 134 -7.76 6.38 6.33
N GLY A 135 -7.00 5.36 6.71
CA GLY A 135 -7.57 4.06 7.10
C GLY A 135 -8.52 4.16 8.30
N ILE A 136 -8.16 4.96 9.30
CA ILE A 136 -9.02 5.23 10.47
C ILE A 136 -10.29 6.00 10.04
N ALA A 137 -10.16 7.00 9.16
CA ALA A 137 -11.31 7.73 8.61
C ALA A 137 -12.27 6.80 7.85
N VAL A 138 -11.74 5.84 7.07
CA VAL A 138 -12.55 4.81 6.41
C VAL A 138 -13.32 3.98 7.43
N LEU A 139 -12.68 3.52 8.50
CA LEU A 139 -13.36 2.73 9.54
C LEU A 139 -14.49 3.53 10.21
N VAL A 140 -14.26 4.82 10.50
CA VAL A 140 -15.32 5.70 11.02
C VAL A 140 -16.47 5.81 10.02
N SER A 141 -16.20 5.98 8.74
CA SER A 141 -17.23 6.04 7.70
C SER A 141 -18.03 4.74 7.56
N ARG A 142 -17.46 3.63 8.03
CA ARG A 142 -18.10 2.29 8.06
C ARG A 142 -18.86 2.02 9.37
N GLY A 143 -18.99 3.01 10.23
CA GLY A 143 -19.85 2.96 11.42
C GLY A 143 -19.12 2.77 12.75
N HIS A 144 -17.78 2.68 12.75
CA HIS A 144 -17.02 2.61 14.01
C HIS A 144 -16.95 3.98 14.69
N ALA A 145 -16.98 4.01 16.02
CA ALA A 145 -16.65 5.21 16.76
C ALA A 145 -15.17 5.56 16.59
N PRO A 146 -14.76 6.85 16.68
CA PRO A 146 -13.39 7.28 16.38
C PRO A 146 -12.29 6.51 17.12
N LEU A 147 -12.43 6.28 18.43
CA LEU A 147 -11.45 5.53 19.22
C LEU A 147 -11.47 4.04 18.91
N GLU A 148 -12.63 3.47 18.61
CA GLU A 148 -12.76 2.08 18.16
C GLU A 148 -12.04 1.89 16.81
N ALA A 149 -12.22 2.81 15.87
CA ALA A 149 -11.53 2.79 14.59
C ALA A 149 -10.00 2.86 14.76
N LEU A 150 -9.51 3.71 15.68
CA LEU A 150 -8.09 3.80 16.01
C LEU A 150 -7.57 2.49 16.65
N GLU A 151 -8.33 1.90 17.59
CA GLU A 151 -7.95 0.63 18.23
C GLU A 151 -7.91 -0.53 17.23
N LEU A 152 -8.87 -0.60 16.29
CA LEU A 152 -8.86 -1.59 15.21
C LEU A 152 -7.63 -1.43 14.33
N ALA A 153 -7.34 -0.21 13.89
CA ALA A 153 -6.17 0.07 13.07
C ALA A 153 -4.87 -0.29 13.81
N LYS A 154 -4.77 0.07 15.10
CA LYS A 154 -3.64 -0.21 15.98
C LYS A 154 -3.48 -1.71 16.26
N GLY A 155 -4.59 -2.43 16.43
CA GLY A 155 -4.60 -3.89 16.64
C GLY A 155 -4.11 -4.66 15.41
N GLY A 156 -4.52 -4.22 14.21
CA GLY A 156 -4.07 -4.82 12.94
C GLY A 156 -2.64 -4.44 12.57
N ARG A 157 -2.20 -3.21 12.92
CA ARG A 157 -0.86 -2.69 12.63
C ARG A 157 -0.31 -1.91 13.82
N ALA A 158 0.51 -2.55 14.62
CA ALA A 158 1.05 -2.00 15.87
C ALA A 158 1.80 -0.66 15.70
N LEU A 159 2.34 -0.39 14.50
CA LEU A 159 3.08 0.84 14.18
C LEU A 159 2.19 2.06 13.90
N VAL A 160 0.87 1.89 13.74
CA VAL A 160 -0.05 3.01 13.49
C VAL A 160 0.13 4.09 14.56
N SER A 161 0.56 5.27 14.13
CA SER A 161 0.78 6.44 14.99
C SER A 161 0.77 7.74 14.17
N PRO A 162 -0.42 8.22 13.76
CA PRO A 162 -0.51 9.50 13.07
C PRO A 162 0.11 10.62 13.90
N SER A 163 0.79 11.57 13.22
CA SER A 163 1.40 12.73 13.86
C SER A 163 0.35 13.66 14.47
N PRO A 164 0.75 14.63 15.34
CA PRO A 164 -0.17 15.65 15.86
C PRO A 164 -0.91 16.40 14.75
N ALA A 165 -0.22 16.81 13.67
CA ALA A 165 -0.85 17.50 12.55
C ALA A 165 -1.87 16.61 11.81
N GLN A 166 -1.59 15.30 11.69
CA GLN A 166 -2.50 14.32 11.12
C GLN A 166 -3.72 14.10 12.01
N TYR A 167 -3.53 14.06 13.32
CA TYR A 167 -4.65 14.03 14.28
C TYR A 167 -5.53 15.28 14.16
N GLU A 168 -4.96 16.50 14.12
CA GLU A 168 -5.73 17.72 13.99
C GLU A 168 -6.60 17.74 12.74
N ALA A 169 -6.03 17.35 11.58
CA ALA A 169 -6.79 17.22 10.34
C ALA A 169 -7.89 16.16 10.42
N TRP A 170 -7.62 15.03 11.04
CA TRP A 170 -8.60 13.98 11.27
C TRP A 170 -9.71 14.43 12.22
N ALA A 171 -9.40 15.15 13.32
CA ALA A 171 -10.40 15.70 14.23
C ALA A 171 -11.30 16.74 13.54
N ALA A 172 -10.72 17.60 12.69
CA ALA A 172 -11.49 18.52 11.85
C ALA A 172 -12.42 17.78 10.86
N TRP A 173 -11.91 16.73 10.23
CA TRP A 173 -12.72 15.86 9.37
C TRP A 173 -13.85 15.17 10.16
N LEU A 174 -13.58 14.64 11.36
CA LEU A 174 -14.58 14.04 12.23
C LEU A 174 -15.71 15.03 12.56
N ALA A 175 -15.40 16.31 12.82
CA ALA A 175 -16.40 17.33 13.09
C ALA A 175 -17.34 17.50 11.90
N GLY A 176 -16.79 17.62 10.69
CA GLY A 176 -17.57 17.69 9.46
C GLY A 176 -18.38 16.42 9.19
N TRP A 177 -17.77 15.26 9.40
CA TRP A 177 -18.46 13.95 9.23
C TRP A 177 -19.63 13.81 10.20
N LYS A 178 -19.39 14.08 11.49
CA LYS A 178 -20.42 14.04 12.55
C LYS A 178 -21.62 14.92 12.21
N ALA A 179 -21.36 16.14 11.73
CA ALA A 179 -22.42 17.08 11.35
C ALA A 179 -23.25 16.55 10.16
N ARG A 180 -22.58 15.99 9.13
CA ARG A 180 -23.27 15.47 7.93
C ARG A 180 -24.08 14.19 8.17
N HIS A 181 -23.66 13.36 9.12
CA HIS A 181 -24.24 12.01 9.34
C HIS A 181 -24.97 11.87 10.68
N ALA A 182 -25.14 12.95 11.45
CA ALA A 182 -25.77 12.97 12.78
C ALA A 182 -25.19 11.90 13.73
N ALA A 183 -23.86 11.70 13.70
CA ALA A 183 -23.21 10.67 14.49
C ALA A 183 -23.22 11.02 15.98
N ALA A 184 -23.45 10.01 16.83
CA ALA A 184 -23.65 10.21 18.27
C ALA A 184 -22.34 10.19 19.10
N TRP A 185 -21.22 9.75 18.52
CA TRP A 185 -19.93 9.68 19.23
C TRP A 185 -19.28 11.06 19.41
N ASP A 186 -18.42 11.18 20.40
CA ASP A 186 -17.63 12.38 20.64
C ASP A 186 -16.30 12.34 19.89
N ILE A 187 -15.80 13.54 19.53
CA ILE A 187 -14.47 13.67 18.94
C ILE A 187 -13.47 13.53 20.10
N PRO A 188 -12.55 12.54 20.05
CA PRO A 188 -11.56 12.38 21.10
C PRO A 188 -10.59 13.56 21.14
N ASP A 189 -10.14 13.94 22.33
CA ASP A 189 -9.01 14.85 22.48
C ASP A 189 -7.69 14.19 22.13
N PHE A 190 -6.63 15.00 21.98
CA PHE A 190 -5.32 14.49 21.58
C PHE A 190 -4.68 13.57 22.63
N ASP A 191 -4.90 13.83 23.92
CA ASP A 191 -4.31 12.98 24.97
C ASP A 191 -4.90 11.59 24.98
N THR A 192 -6.22 11.46 24.78
CA THR A 192 -6.91 10.18 24.62
C THR A 192 -6.45 9.46 23.35
N PHE A 193 -6.39 10.18 22.23
CA PHE A 193 -5.86 9.65 20.97
C PHE A 193 -4.42 9.16 21.11
N LYS A 194 -3.54 9.98 21.69
CA LYS A 194 -2.12 9.72 21.87
C LYS A 194 -1.88 8.48 22.74
N ALA A 195 -2.67 8.28 23.78
CA ALA A 195 -2.56 7.13 24.68
C ALA A 195 -2.72 5.79 23.91
N ILE A 196 -3.54 5.78 22.87
CA ILE A 196 -3.73 4.61 22.00
C ILE A 196 -2.66 4.59 20.90
N ALA A 197 -2.55 5.67 20.13
CA ALA A 197 -1.70 5.74 18.94
C ALA A 197 -0.22 5.47 19.25
N TYR A 198 0.29 5.99 20.38
CA TYR A 198 1.72 5.92 20.72
C TYR A 198 2.06 4.92 21.80
N ARG A 199 1.11 4.02 22.19
CA ARG A 199 1.32 3.04 23.27
C ARG A 199 2.53 2.12 23.03
N HIS A 200 2.89 1.83 21.77
CA HIS A 200 4.05 1.00 21.44
C HIS A 200 5.37 1.70 21.78
N LEU A 201 5.46 3.04 21.67
CA LEU A 201 6.66 3.81 22.01
C LEU A 201 6.90 3.82 23.54
N ALA A 202 5.83 3.76 24.33
CA ALA A 202 5.93 3.67 25.79
C ALA A 202 6.32 2.26 26.28
N ALA A 203 6.08 1.21 25.50
CA ALA A 203 6.48 -0.16 25.82
C ALA A 203 7.99 -0.38 25.57
N ASP A 204 8.56 0.25 24.55
CA ASP A 204 9.99 0.15 24.21
C ASP A 204 10.91 0.97 25.13
N ALA A 205 10.32 1.84 25.97
CA ALA A 205 11.06 2.68 26.93
C ALA A 205 11.24 2.03 28.32
N ARG A 206 10.86 0.76 28.50
CA ARG A 206 11.01 -0.01 29.74
C ARG A 206 11.97 -1.16 29.54
#